data_aa59f35e6cc76d09373b3e4f120c511f
#
_entry.id   aa59f35e6cc76d09373b3e4f120c511f
#
_cell.length_a   1.000
_cell.length_b   1.000
_cell.length_c   1.000
_cell.angle_alpha   90.00
_cell.angle_beta   90.00
_cell.angle_gamma   90.00
#
_symmetry.space_group_name_H-M   'P 1'
#
loop_
_entity.id
_entity.type
_entity.pdbx_description
1 polymer ?
#
loop_
_entity_poly.entity_id
_entity_poly.type
_entity_poly.pdbx_seq_one_letter_code
_entity_poly.pdbx_strand_id
1 'polypeptide(L)'
;MRLGVKKRVDAPRIVGVGTAVPATSYSQRELLDEFRITDPRIRSVFLNSAIDRRGLTLPPLGPDGSRCVESQGDLLRKHVTNGLALGTRAVASCLEAAGATLSDVGYLCCVSSTGFITPGFSALLIKELGLSVHCSRLDVVGMGCNAGLNGLTAVAGWAGAHPGELALMVCIEACSAAYVFDGTMRSSVVNSLFGDGAAAVAVRRPDGDVPPGPALLRFSSCIIPDAIDAMRYDWDDDHGKFSFRLDQDVPYVVGAHAELALGKLLDGTDLHRSDISHWIIHSGGKKVIDSVRANLGLSRHDVRHTTGVLREHGNLSSGSFLFSYQRLLAEQSAVPGEFGVLMTMGPGSTIEMALVAW
;
A
#
# COMPACT_ATOMS: atom_id res chain seq x y z
N MET A 1 30.30 -7.53 7.84
CA MET A 1 29.93 -8.23 9.09
C MET A 1 28.52 -8.80 8.87
N ARG A 2 28.43 -10.12 8.60
CA ARG A 2 27.12 -10.77 8.39
C ARG A 2 26.16 -10.29 9.47
N LEU A 3 24.94 -9.89 9.09
CA LEU A 3 23.88 -9.58 10.05
C LEU A 3 23.82 -10.76 11.02
N GLY A 4 24.42 -10.56 12.23
CA GLY A 4 24.69 -11.65 13.15
C GLY A 4 23.40 -12.34 13.57
N VAL A 5 23.43 -13.66 13.75
CA VAL A 5 22.29 -14.50 14.17
C VAL A 5 21.51 -13.85 15.32
N LYS A 6 22.20 -13.23 16.28
CA LYS A 6 21.59 -12.53 17.43
C LYS A 6 20.70 -11.35 17.03
N LYS A 7 21.08 -10.55 15.97
CA LYS A 7 20.23 -9.47 15.46
C LYS A 7 18.96 -9.96 14.77
N ARG A 8 18.94 -11.18 14.22
CA ARG A 8 17.75 -11.78 13.60
C ARG A 8 16.74 -12.29 14.62
N VAL A 9 17.25 -12.83 15.74
CA VAL A 9 16.41 -13.39 16.81
C VAL A 9 15.67 -12.27 17.56
N ASP A 10 16.35 -11.16 17.84
CA ASP A 10 15.81 -10.04 18.62
C ASP A 10 15.06 -9.00 17.76
N ALA A 11 14.99 -9.15 16.44
CA ALA A 11 14.33 -8.19 15.56
C ALA A 11 12.81 -8.32 15.64
N PRO A 12 12.05 -7.20 15.49
CA PRO A 12 10.61 -7.25 15.30
C PRO A 12 10.25 -8.11 14.08
N ARG A 13 9.16 -8.88 14.18
CA ARG A 13 8.71 -9.81 13.15
C ARG A 13 7.31 -9.49 12.69
N ILE A 14 7.03 -9.70 11.41
CA ILE A 14 5.66 -9.73 10.91
C ILE A 14 5.03 -11.05 11.35
N VAL A 15 4.04 -10.96 12.23
CA VAL A 15 3.38 -12.14 12.82
C VAL A 15 1.99 -12.40 12.22
N GLY A 16 1.44 -11.46 11.48
CA GLY A 16 0.16 -11.60 10.79
C GLY A 16 -0.03 -10.54 9.73
N VAL A 17 -0.80 -10.86 8.70
CA VAL A 17 -1.27 -9.92 7.67
C VAL A 17 -2.72 -10.23 7.33
N GLY A 18 -3.51 -9.19 7.10
CA GLY A 18 -4.90 -9.32 6.67
C GLY A 18 -5.24 -8.25 5.64
N THR A 19 -6.09 -8.58 4.68
CA THR A 19 -6.51 -7.65 3.63
C THR A 19 -8.02 -7.63 3.49
N ALA A 20 -8.56 -6.51 2.99
CA ALA A 20 -9.96 -6.36 2.69
C ALA A 20 -10.14 -5.51 1.43
N VAL A 21 -11.09 -5.91 0.60
CA VAL A 21 -11.53 -5.15 -0.60
C VAL A 21 -13.04 -4.97 -0.55
N PRO A 22 -13.64 -4.00 -1.28
CA PRO A 22 -15.08 -3.89 -1.41
C PRO A 22 -15.72 -5.17 -1.92
N ALA A 23 -16.97 -5.44 -1.54
CA ALA A 23 -17.73 -6.56 -2.06
C ALA A 23 -18.02 -6.43 -3.56
N THR A 24 -18.14 -5.19 -4.05
CA THR A 24 -18.37 -4.89 -5.47
C THR A 24 -17.05 -4.61 -6.17
N SER A 25 -16.81 -5.25 -7.29
CA SER A 25 -15.67 -5.02 -8.17
C SER A 25 -16.11 -4.86 -9.61
N TYR A 26 -15.34 -4.08 -10.36
CA TYR A 26 -15.64 -3.76 -11.76
C TYR A 26 -14.45 -4.09 -12.64
N SER A 27 -14.70 -4.69 -13.79
CA SER A 27 -13.73 -4.80 -14.87
C SER A 27 -13.50 -3.43 -15.52
N GLN A 28 -12.40 -3.28 -16.25
CA GLN A 28 -12.14 -2.04 -16.98
C GLN A 28 -13.23 -1.75 -18.03
N ARG A 29 -13.84 -2.77 -18.63
CA ARG A 29 -14.95 -2.60 -19.59
C ARG A 29 -16.22 -2.11 -18.91
N GLU A 30 -16.61 -2.71 -17.79
CA GLU A 30 -17.74 -2.25 -16.99
C GLU A 30 -17.59 -0.79 -16.57
N LEU A 31 -16.37 -0.35 -16.16
CA LEU A 31 -16.13 1.05 -15.82
C LEU A 31 -16.27 1.99 -17.01
N LEU A 32 -15.82 1.58 -18.21
CA LEU A 32 -16.00 2.37 -19.43
C LEU A 32 -17.50 2.55 -19.76
N ASP A 33 -18.30 1.54 -19.49
CA ASP A 33 -19.75 1.59 -19.72
C ASP A 33 -20.45 2.40 -18.62
N GLU A 34 -20.10 2.22 -17.35
CA GLU A 34 -20.64 2.96 -16.21
C GLU A 34 -20.42 4.47 -16.29
N PHE A 35 -19.26 4.88 -16.78
CA PHE A 35 -18.93 6.29 -17.01
C PHE A 35 -19.25 6.78 -18.44
N ARG A 36 -19.87 5.95 -19.29
CA ARG A 36 -20.23 6.25 -20.67
C ARG A 36 -19.05 6.80 -21.50
N ILE A 37 -17.87 6.23 -21.32
CA ILE A 37 -16.63 6.68 -21.96
C ILE A 37 -16.60 6.19 -23.43
N THR A 38 -16.64 7.12 -24.37
CA THR A 38 -16.62 6.84 -25.82
C THR A 38 -15.31 7.22 -26.50
N ASP A 39 -14.51 8.15 -25.95
CA ASP A 39 -13.23 8.55 -26.54
C ASP A 39 -12.27 7.35 -26.66
N PRO A 40 -11.82 6.99 -27.88
CA PRO A 40 -10.99 5.82 -28.10
C PRO A 40 -9.64 5.88 -27.37
N ARG A 41 -9.08 7.08 -27.15
CA ARG A 41 -7.80 7.26 -26.45
C ARG A 41 -7.96 6.96 -24.96
N ILE A 42 -9.04 7.47 -24.34
CA ILE A 42 -9.37 7.18 -22.94
C ILE A 42 -9.65 5.68 -22.78
N ARG A 43 -10.48 5.08 -23.66
CA ARG A 43 -10.74 3.65 -23.66
C ARG A 43 -9.45 2.83 -23.72
N SER A 44 -8.50 3.24 -24.56
CA SER A 44 -7.19 2.59 -24.69
C SER A 44 -6.40 2.61 -23.37
N VAL A 45 -6.46 3.70 -22.59
CA VAL A 45 -5.79 3.80 -21.27
C VAL A 45 -6.33 2.75 -20.30
N PHE A 46 -7.65 2.60 -20.20
CA PHE A 46 -8.26 1.57 -19.36
C PHE A 46 -7.91 0.15 -19.82
N LEU A 47 -8.10 -0.15 -21.11
CA LEU A 47 -7.94 -1.50 -21.65
C LEU A 47 -6.48 -2.00 -21.70
N ASN A 48 -5.49 -1.09 -21.67
CA ASN A 48 -4.06 -1.43 -21.68
C ASN A 48 -3.39 -1.28 -20.30
N SER A 49 -4.17 -1.08 -19.22
CA SER A 49 -3.65 -0.89 -17.86
C SER A 49 -3.04 -2.17 -17.24
N ALA A 50 -3.25 -3.34 -17.84
CA ALA A 50 -2.96 -4.66 -17.27
C ALA A 50 -3.75 -4.98 -15.99
N ILE A 51 -4.94 -4.41 -15.87
CA ILE A 51 -5.87 -4.60 -14.75
C ILE A 51 -7.14 -5.25 -15.28
N ASP A 52 -7.52 -6.39 -14.70
CA ASP A 52 -8.75 -7.09 -15.07
C ASP A 52 -9.96 -6.51 -14.31
N ARG A 53 -9.81 -6.33 -13.00
CA ARG A 53 -10.87 -5.86 -12.10
C ARG A 53 -10.31 -5.00 -10.97
N ARG A 54 -11.20 -4.17 -10.37
CA ARG A 54 -10.90 -3.38 -9.16
C ARG A 54 -12.13 -3.30 -8.26
N GLY A 55 -11.93 -3.40 -6.94
CA GLY A 55 -12.94 -3.03 -5.96
C GLY A 55 -13.09 -1.50 -5.95
N LEU A 56 -14.32 -1.00 -6.11
CA LEU A 56 -14.61 0.44 -6.12
C LEU A 56 -16.01 0.70 -5.56
N THR A 57 -16.18 1.87 -4.95
CA THR A 57 -17.49 2.43 -4.61
C THR A 57 -17.80 3.57 -5.57
N LEU A 58 -18.53 3.29 -6.63
CA LEU A 58 -18.87 4.28 -7.65
C LEU A 58 -19.81 5.36 -7.09
N PRO A 59 -19.81 6.58 -7.70
CA PRO A 59 -20.80 7.60 -7.38
C PRO A 59 -22.23 7.10 -7.59
N PRO A 60 -23.24 7.63 -6.90
CA PRO A 60 -24.63 7.27 -7.12
C PRO A 60 -25.09 7.65 -8.54
N LEU A 61 -26.14 6.97 -9.03
CA LEU A 61 -26.76 7.33 -10.30
C LEU A 61 -27.70 8.52 -10.13
N GLY A 62 -27.60 9.46 -11.04
CA GLY A 62 -28.55 10.57 -11.18
C GLY A 62 -29.86 10.13 -11.87
N PRO A 63 -30.84 11.05 -11.95
CA PRO A 63 -32.14 10.79 -12.58
C PRO A 63 -32.05 10.38 -14.07
N ASP A 64 -31.00 10.82 -14.76
CA ASP A 64 -30.71 10.52 -16.16
C ASP A 64 -29.93 9.21 -16.34
N GLY A 65 -29.66 8.51 -15.24
CA GLY A 65 -28.87 7.28 -15.21
C GLY A 65 -27.37 7.51 -15.44
N SER A 66 -26.88 8.75 -15.39
CA SER A 66 -25.42 9.04 -15.35
C SER A 66 -24.90 9.00 -13.91
N ARG A 67 -23.59 8.80 -13.75
CA ARG A 67 -22.95 8.90 -12.43
C ARG A 67 -22.90 10.35 -11.98
N CYS A 68 -23.34 10.61 -10.73
CA CYS A 68 -23.33 11.94 -10.14
C CYS A 68 -21.90 12.46 -9.94
N VAL A 69 -21.74 13.77 -10.06
CA VAL A 69 -20.50 14.43 -9.63
C VAL A 69 -20.57 14.63 -8.10
N GLU A 70 -19.68 13.99 -7.36
CA GLU A 70 -19.62 14.09 -5.92
C GLU A 70 -18.88 15.37 -5.48
N SER A 71 -19.40 16.06 -4.46
CA SER A 71 -18.70 17.17 -3.80
C SER A 71 -17.52 16.65 -2.96
N GLN A 72 -16.56 17.52 -2.62
CA GLN A 72 -15.47 17.17 -1.70
C GLN A 72 -16.00 16.65 -0.36
N GLY A 73 -17.12 17.18 0.12
CA GLY A 73 -17.77 16.71 1.34
C GLY A 73 -18.34 15.28 1.22
N ASP A 74 -18.93 14.94 0.06
CA ASP A 74 -19.40 13.58 -0.22
C ASP A 74 -18.23 12.60 -0.28
N LEU A 75 -17.15 12.99 -0.94
CA LEU A 75 -15.94 12.19 -1.05
C LEU A 75 -15.31 11.92 0.32
N LEU A 76 -15.23 12.93 1.20
CA LEU A 76 -14.73 12.73 2.57
C LEU A 76 -15.64 11.80 3.39
N ARG A 77 -16.97 11.90 3.25
CA ARG A 77 -17.90 10.97 3.89
C ARG A 77 -17.72 9.54 3.39
N LYS A 78 -17.58 9.37 2.07
CA LYS A 78 -17.27 8.08 1.44
C LYS A 78 -15.95 7.52 1.96
N HIS A 79 -14.91 8.34 2.04
CA HIS A 79 -13.60 7.97 2.58
C HIS A 79 -13.72 7.42 4.00
N VAL A 80 -14.41 8.12 4.91
CA VAL A 80 -14.58 7.67 6.30
C VAL A 80 -15.39 6.37 6.36
N THR A 81 -16.54 6.32 5.71
CA THR A 81 -17.44 5.16 5.80
C THR A 81 -16.81 3.90 5.22
N ASN A 82 -16.30 3.99 4.01
CA ASN A 82 -15.71 2.83 3.33
C ASN A 82 -14.36 2.45 3.96
N GLY A 83 -13.55 3.46 4.30
CA GLY A 83 -12.25 3.24 4.93
C GLY A 83 -12.38 2.54 6.27
N LEU A 84 -13.33 2.95 7.11
CA LEU A 84 -13.57 2.33 8.41
C LEU A 84 -14.03 0.86 8.25
N ALA A 85 -14.98 0.61 7.35
CA ALA A 85 -15.47 -0.75 7.09
C ALA A 85 -14.36 -1.68 6.54
N LEU A 86 -13.51 -1.18 5.62
CA LEU A 86 -12.40 -1.96 5.07
C LEU A 86 -11.30 -2.17 6.13
N GLY A 87 -10.95 -1.13 6.88
CA GLY A 87 -9.94 -1.18 7.93
C GLY A 87 -10.30 -2.18 9.03
N THR A 88 -11.55 -2.15 9.50
CA THR A 88 -12.08 -3.11 10.49
C THR A 88 -11.93 -4.57 10.02
N ARG A 89 -12.27 -4.86 8.76
CA ARG A 89 -12.16 -6.21 8.19
C ARG A 89 -10.70 -6.64 8.03
N ALA A 90 -9.82 -5.73 7.58
CA ALA A 90 -8.41 -6.01 7.44
C ALA A 90 -7.75 -6.31 8.81
N VAL A 91 -8.11 -5.54 9.86
CA VAL A 91 -7.64 -5.78 11.23
C VAL A 91 -8.11 -7.13 11.75
N ALA A 92 -9.38 -7.47 11.59
CA ALA A 92 -9.92 -8.76 12.03
C ALA A 92 -9.17 -9.93 11.39
N SER A 93 -8.99 -9.90 10.05
CA SER A 93 -8.23 -10.94 9.33
C SER A 93 -6.74 -10.98 9.74
N CYS A 94 -6.13 -9.84 10.04
CA CYS A 94 -4.75 -9.75 10.48
C CYS A 94 -4.55 -10.35 11.88
N LEU A 95 -5.43 -10.05 12.82
CA LEU A 95 -5.37 -10.59 14.18
C LEU A 95 -5.62 -12.10 14.19
N GLU A 96 -6.57 -12.59 13.40
CA GLU A 96 -6.78 -14.03 13.20
C GLU A 96 -5.51 -14.71 12.69
N ALA A 97 -4.86 -14.16 11.66
CA ALA A 97 -3.60 -14.69 11.12
C ALA A 97 -2.44 -14.64 12.12
N ALA A 98 -2.45 -13.65 13.03
CA ALA A 98 -1.45 -13.51 14.09
C ALA A 98 -1.73 -14.38 15.33
N GLY A 99 -2.89 -15.05 15.42
CA GLY A 99 -3.35 -15.74 16.63
C GLY A 99 -3.48 -14.78 17.82
N ALA A 100 -3.90 -13.53 17.56
CA ALA A 100 -3.98 -12.45 18.54
C ALA A 100 -5.40 -11.87 18.62
N THR A 101 -5.64 -11.09 19.66
CA THR A 101 -6.92 -10.44 19.93
C THR A 101 -6.76 -8.92 20.00
N LEU A 102 -7.88 -8.18 20.04
CA LEU A 102 -7.88 -6.73 20.18
C LEU A 102 -7.21 -6.27 21.49
N SER A 103 -7.25 -7.08 22.55
CA SER A 103 -6.62 -6.77 23.84
C SER A 103 -5.09 -6.83 23.81
N ASP A 104 -4.50 -7.50 22.82
CA ASP A 104 -3.05 -7.62 22.67
C ASP A 104 -2.43 -6.38 22.02
N VAL A 105 -3.26 -5.49 21.42
CA VAL A 105 -2.78 -4.35 20.64
C VAL A 105 -2.38 -3.20 21.54
N GLY A 106 -1.07 -2.96 21.66
CA GLY A 106 -0.50 -1.80 22.39
C GLY A 106 -0.28 -0.57 21.52
N TYR A 107 -0.16 -0.73 20.20
CA TYR A 107 0.10 0.36 19.26
C TYR A 107 -0.66 0.18 17.96
N LEU A 108 -1.28 1.27 17.48
CA LEU A 108 -2.00 1.32 16.20
C LEU A 108 -1.48 2.46 15.31
N CYS A 109 -0.92 2.12 14.17
CA CYS A 109 -0.55 3.07 13.13
C CYS A 109 -1.54 2.95 11.96
N CYS A 110 -2.27 4.01 11.64
CA CYS A 110 -3.12 4.07 10.46
C CYS A 110 -2.46 4.89 9.36
N VAL A 111 -2.50 4.38 8.14
CA VAL A 111 -1.93 5.01 6.95
C VAL A 111 -3.05 5.26 5.96
N SER A 112 -3.18 6.48 5.46
CA SER A 112 -4.11 6.79 4.38
C SER A 112 -3.64 7.96 3.52
N SER A 113 -3.83 7.84 2.21
CA SER A 113 -3.53 8.89 1.23
C SER A 113 -4.77 9.35 0.46
N THR A 114 -5.95 8.83 0.78
CA THR A 114 -7.19 9.04 0.00
C THR A 114 -8.19 10.00 0.66
N GLY A 115 -7.79 10.69 1.72
CA GLY A 115 -8.59 11.74 2.36
C GLY A 115 -7.90 12.35 3.58
N PHE A 116 -8.26 13.60 3.88
CA PHE A 116 -7.80 14.35 5.05
C PHE A 116 -8.92 14.44 6.05
N ILE A 117 -8.78 13.74 7.17
CA ILE A 117 -9.77 13.72 8.25
C ILE A 117 -9.12 14.00 9.61
N THR A 118 -9.86 14.67 10.49
CA THR A 118 -9.51 14.87 11.90
C THR A 118 -10.76 14.65 12.75
N PRO A 119 -10.79 13.69 13.69
CA PRO A 119 -9.70 12.75 14.03
C PRO A 119 -9.40 11.76 12.90
N GLY A 120 -8.16 11.25 12.88
CA GLY A 120 -7.72 10.26 11.88
C GLY A 120 -8.27 8.85 12.12
N PHE A 121 -7.98 7.93 11.20
CA PHE A 121 -8.48 6.55 11.27
C PHE A 121 -8.03 5.79 12.52
N SER A 122 -6.88 6.11 13.10
CA SER A 122 -6.45 5.48 14.34
C SER A 122 -7.45 5.67 15.48
N ALA A 123 -7.95 6.91 15.64
CA ALA A 123 -8.97 7.21 16.66
C ALA A 123 -10.33 6.57 16.34
N LEU A 124 -10.70 6.57 15.04
CA LEU A 124 -11.96 5.97 14.60
C LEU A 124 -11.97 4.46 14.79
N LEU A 125 -10.87 3.77 14.44
CA LEU A 125 -10.72 2.32 14.62
C LEU A 125 -10.65 1.92 16.09
N ILE A 126 -9.96 2.69 16.95
CA ILE A 126 -9.97 2.45 18.41
C ILE A 126 -11.41 2.42 18.93
N LYS A 127 -12.22 3.40 18.53
CA LYS A 127 -13.64 3.47 18.94
C LYS A 127 -14.46 2.33 18.35
N GLU A 128 -14.32 2.07 17.04
CA GLU A 128 -15.13 1.08 16.30
C GLU A 128 -14.85 -0.35 16.76
N LEU A 129 -13.57 -0.69 16.98
CA LEU A 129 -13.12 -2.02 17.38
C LEU A 129 -13.17 -2.25 18.89
N GLY A 130 -13.30 -1.19 19.69
CA GLY A 130 -13.19 -1.28 21.15
C GLY A 130 -11.77 -1.60 21.63
N LEU A 131 -10.75 -1.09 20.94
CA LEU A 131 -9.37 -1.19 21.40
C LEU A 131 -9.17 -0.45 22.73
N SER A 132 -8.13 -0.80 23.47
CA SER A 132 -7.79 -0.14 24.73
C SER A 132 -7.70 1.37 24.57
N VAL A 133 -8.27 2.12 25.49
CA VAL A 133 -8.12 3.59 25.55
C VAL A 133 -6.67 4.03 25.80
N HIS A 134 -5.82 3.11 26.22
CA HIS A 134 -4.38 3.32 26.42
C HIS A 134 -3.54 2.88 25.21
N CYS A 135 -4.17 2.38 24.14
CA CYS A 135 -3.47 2.05 22.90
C CYS A 135 -2.79 3.29 22.33
N SER A 136 -1.48 3.26 22.22
CA SER A 136 -0.73 4.33 21.57
C SER A 136 -1.05 4.37 20.07
N ARG A 137 -1.06 5.56 19.46
CA ARG A 137 -1.52 5.68 18.07
C ARG A 137 -0.71 6.66 17.23
N LEU A 138 -0.71 6.42 15.92
CA LEU A 138 -0.15 7.30 14.90
C LEU A 138 -1.06 7.30 13.66
N ASP A 139 -1.24 8.44 13.03
CA ASP A 139 -1.81 8.56 11.69
C ASP A 139 -0.75 9.10 10.72
N VAL A 140 -0.48 8.36 9.64
CA VAL A 140 0.44 8.77 8.57
C VAL A 140 -0.40 9.23 7.39
N VAL A 141 -0.31 10.53 7.09
CA VAL A 141 -1.09 11.20 6.04
C VAL A 141 -0.15 12.05 5.18
N GLY A 142 -0.46 12.21 3.88
CA GLY A 142 0.29 13.09 2.99
C GLY A 142 1.56 12.49 2.38
N MET A 143 1.82 11.20 2.56
CA MET A 143 2.98 10.51 1.97
C MET A 143 2.63 9.66 0.74
N GLY A 144 1.35 9.32 0.53
CA GLY A 144 0.89 8.55 -0.64
C GLY A 144 1.29 7.08 -0.63
N CYS A 145 1.57 6.52 -1.81
CA CYS A 145 1.74 5.08 -1.99
C CYS A 145 2.96 4.47 -1.25
N ASN A 146 3.98 5.27 -0.91
CA ASN A 146 5.12 4.82 -0.10
C ASN A 146 4.83 4.79 1.41
N ALA A 147 3.77 5.42 1.87
CA ALA A 147 3.43 5.60 3.28
C ALA A 147 3.32 4.28 4.06
N GLY A 148 2.98 3.17 3.40
CA GLY A 148 2.90 1.86 4.04
C GLY A 148 4.23 1.41 4.65
N LEU A 149 5.36 1.58 3.96
CA LEU A 149 6.67 1.26 4.53
C LEU A 149 7.15 2.28 5.55
N ASN A 150 6.78 3.57 5.41
CA ASN A 150 7.04 4.57 6.44
C ASN A 150 6.29 4.23 7.75
N GLY A 151 5.01 3.85 7.64
CA GLY A 151 4.23 3.35 8.77
C GLY A 151 4.82 2.08 9.39
N LEU A 152 5.25 1.14 8.56
CA LEU A 152 5.88 -0.10 9.02
C LEU A 152 7.21 0.17 9.75
N THR A 153 7.97 1.18 9.33
CA THR A 153 9.18 1.63 10.03
C THR A 153 8.86 2.11 11.45
N ALA A 154 7.80 2.93 11.61
CA ALA A 154 7.35 3.41 12.91
C ALA A 154 6.86 2.26 13.81
N VAL A 155 6.06 1.33 13.25
CA VAL A 155 5.54 0.15 13.95
C VAL A 155 6.66 -0.79 14.40
N ALA A 156 7.65 -1.05 13.52
CA ALA A 156 8.81 -1.87 13.87
C ALA A 156 9.67 -1.19 14.96
N GLY A 157 9.83 0.13 14.89
CA GLY A 157 10.53 0.91 15.91
C GLY A 157 9.86 0.80 17.28
N TRP A 158 8.52 0.97 17.32
CA TRP A 158 7.74 0.84 18.55
C TRP A 158 7.81 -0.59 19.11
N ALA A 159 7.55 -1.61 18.29
CA ALA A 159 7.65 -3.01 18.70
C ALA A 159 9.05 -3.37 19.19
N GLY A 160 10.09 -2.79 18.56
CA GLY A 160 11.49 -2.95 18.98
C GLY A 160 11.76 -2.43 20.40
N ALA A 161 11.04 -1.42 20.86
CA ALA A 161 11.14 -0.86 22.21
C ALA A 161 10.21 -1.53 23.23
N HIS A 162 9.20 -2.32 22.77
CA HIS A 162 8.19 -2.96 23.61
C HIS A 162 8.12 -4.47 23.34
N PRO A 163 9.11 -5.26 23.83
CA PRO A 163 9.15 -6.71 23.62
C PRO A 163 7.88 -7.40 24.13
N GLY A 164 7.37 -8.34 23.35
CA GLY A 164 6.15 -9.09 23.67
C GLY A 164 4.85 -8.38 23.28
N GLU A 165 4.83 -7.05 23.20
CA GLU A 165 3.63 -6.29 22.83
C GLU A 165 3.38 -6.32 21.32
N LEU A 166 2.09 -6.25 20.93
CA LEU A 166 1.65 -6.26 19.55
C LEU A 166 1.45 -4.84 19.02
N ALA A 167 2.10 -4.53 17.91
CA ALA A 167 1.88 -3.31 17.15
C ALA A 167 1.18 -3.62 15.83
N LEU A 168 0.13 -2.85 15.50
CA LEU A 168 -0.59 -2.94 14.23
C LEU A 168 -0.27 -1.74 13.33
N MET A 169 -0.10 -1.99 12.02
CA MET A 169 -0.25 -0.97 11.00
C MET A 169 -1.45 -1.32 10.12
N VAL A 170 -2.25 -0.33 9.78
CA VAL A 170 -3.41 -0.49 8.90
C VAL A 170 -3.35 0.55 7.78
N CYS A 171 -3.11 0.11 6.55
CA CYS A 171 -3.25 0.94 5.35
C CYS A 171 -4.71 0.93 4.92
N ILE A 172 -5.33 2.11 4.78
CA ILE A 172 -6.75 2.27 4.47
C ILE A 172 -6.87 3.19 3.26
N GLU A 173 -7.27 2.64 2.10
CA GLU A 173 -7.31 3.40 0.86
C GLU A 173 -8.68 3.25 0.17
N ALA A 174 -9.50 4.29 0.29
CA ALA A 174 -10.75 4.45 -0.44
C ALA A 174 -10.48 5.30 -1.69
N CYS A 175 -9.77 4.72 -2.66
CA CYS A 175 -9.32 5.42 -3.87
C CYS A 175 -10.48 6.02 -4.67
N SER A 176 -11.66 5.41 -4.65
CA SER A 176 -12.88 5.93 -5.25
C SER A 176 -13.39 7.23 -4.59
N ALA A 177 -12.87 7.60 -3.41
CA ALA A 177 -13.14 8.86 -2.74
C ALA A 177 -12.09 9.96 -3.04
N ALA A 178 -10.98 9.61 -3.71
CA ALA A 178 -9.89 10.53 -3.98
C ALA A 178 -9.69 10.79 -5.47
N TYR A 179 -9.90 9.78 -6.30
CA TYR A 179 -9.60 9.80 -7.73
C TYR A 179 -10.90 9.87 -8.53
N VAL A 180 -11.41 11.09 -8.71
CA VAL A 180 -12.70 11.31 -9.36
C VAL A 180 -12.51 11.44 -10.87
N PHE A 181 -13.36 10.75 -11.62
CA PHE A 181 -13.40 10.85 -13.07
C PHE A 181 -14.15 12.14 -13.48
N ASP A 182 -13.49 13.01 -14.24
CA ASP A 182 -14.03 14.29 -14.75
C ASP A 182 -14.08 14.34 -16.28
N GLY A 183 -13.84 13.22 -16.97
CA GLY A 183 -13.83 13.14 -18.42
C GLY A 183 -12.51 13.55 -19.07
N THR A 184 -11.53 14.05 -18.34
CA THR A 184 -10.22 14.44 -18.88
C THR A 184 -9.29 13.24 -19.06
N MET A 185 -8.31 13.35 -19.95
CA MET A 185 -7.26 12.35 -20.11
C MET A 185 -6.45 12.16 -18.80
N ARG A 186 -6.22 13.24 -18.06
CA ARG A 186 -5.49 13.23 -16.79
C ARG A 186 -6.19 12.39 -15.75
N SER A 187 -7.47 12.67 -15.50
CA SER A 187 -8.26 11.88 -14.54
C SER A 187 -8.48 10.44 -15.01
N SER A 188 -8.53 10.20 -16.32
CA SER A 188 -8.66 8.87 -16.90
C SER A 188 -7.48 7.96 -16.59
N VAL A 189 -6.24 8.49 -16.65
CA VAL A 189 -5.03 7.72 -16.28
C VAL A 189 -5.14 7.25 -14.83
N VAL A 190 -5.45 8.16 -13.92
CA VAL A 190 -5.59 7.88 -12.49
C VAL A 190 -6.76 6.91 -12.25
N ASN A 191 -7.93 7.20 -12.85
CA ASN A 191 -9.12 6.36 -12.72
C ASN A 191 -8.99 4.97 -13.35
N SER A 192 -8.06 4.77 -14.28
CA SER A 192 -7.78 3.45 -14.85
C SER A 192 -6.92 2.57 -13.96
N LEU A 193 -6.27 3.12 -12.91
CA LEU A 193 -5.25 2.44 -12.12
C LEU A 193 -5.71 2.04 -10.71
N PHE A 194 -6.30 2.98 -9.95
CA PHE A 194 -6.50 2.82 -8.53
C PHE A 194 -7.74 2.00 -8.16
N GLY A 195 -7.65 1.22 -7.09
CA GLY A 195 -8.75 0.46 -6.48
C GLY A 195 -8.84 0.69 -4.98
N ASP A 196 -10.01 0.43 -4.39
CA ASP A 196 -10.26 0.51 -2.96
C ASP A 196 -9.77 -0.74 -2.25
N GLY A 197 -9.14 -0.58 -1.10
CA GLY A 197 -8.72 -1.68 -0.25
C GLY A 197 -8.11 -1.23 1.07
N ALA A 198 -8.03 -2.15 2.01
CA ALA A 198 -7.28 -1.99 3.23
C ALA A 198 -6.39 -3.21 3.48
N ALA A 199 -5.24 -2.98 4.10
CA ALA A 199 -4.33 -4.03 4.51
C ALA A 199 -3.79 -3.74 5.91
N ALA A 200 -3.81 -4.74 6.79
CA ALA A 200 -3.26 -4.66 8.12
C ALA A 200 -2.07 -5.62 8.27
N VAL A 201 -1.08 -5.22 9.04
CA VAL A 201 0.07 -6.03 9.41
C VAL A 201 0.32 -5.94 10.91
N ALA A 202 0.48 -7.10 11.55
CA ALA A 202 0.82 -7.23 12.95
C ALA A 202 2.33 -7.48 13.11
N VAL A 203 2.96 -6.71 13.97
CA VAL A 203 4.40 -6.78 14.26
C VAL A 203 4.60 -6.99 15.76
N ARG A 204 5.49 -7.93 16.10
CA ARG A 204 5.88 -8.20 17.49
C ARG A 204 7.39 -8.45 17.56
N ARG A 205 8.04 -7.87 18.54
CA ARG A 205 9.40 -8.29 18.92
C ARG A 205 9.30 -9.44 19.89
N PRO A 206 10.10 -10.52 19.71
CA PRO A 206 10.12 -11.63 20.66
C PRO A 206 10.45 -11.18 22.10
N ASP A 207 9.80 -11.80 23.06
CA ASP A 207 10.13 -11.77 24.49
C ASP A 207 10.15 -13.24 24.97
N GLY A 208 11.27 -13.93 24.70
CA GLY A 208 11.39 -15.39 24.85
C GLY A 208 11.28 -16.11 23.51
N ASP A 209 10.22 -16.90 23.31
CA ASP A 209 10.04 -17.69 22.08
C ASP A 209 9.92 -16.81 20.83
N VAL A 210 10.60 -17.22 19.76
CA VAL A 210 10.60 -16.49 18.48
C VAL A 210 9.34 -16.85 17.70
N PRO A 211 8.42 -15.90 17.47
CA PRO A 211 7.22 -16.16 16.71
C PRO A 211 7.55 -16.44 15.24
N PRO A 212 6.68 -17.18 14.52
CA PRO A 212 6.83 -17.39 13.08
C PRO A 212 6.74 -16.07 12.30
N GLY A 213 7.27 -16.07 11.07
CA GLY A 213 7.24 -14.92 10.16
C GLY A 213 8.59 -14.22 10.03
N PRO A 214 8.74 -13.35 9.02
CA PRO A 214 10.02 -12.73 8.71
C PRO A 214 10.38 -11.63 9.72
N ALA A 215 11.66 -11.59 10.07
CA ALA A 215 12.27 -10.52 10.86
C ALA A 215 12.43 -9.26 10.00
N LEU A 216 12.06 -8.11 10.51
CA LEU A 216 12.30 -6.79 9.93
C LEU A 216 13.70 -6.33 10.32
N LEU A 217 14.64 -6.40 9.38
CA LEU A 217 16.06 -6.22 9.70
C LEU A 217 16.55 -4.79 9.48
N ARG A 218 16.05 -4.13 8.44
CA ARG A 218 16.55 -2.83 8.04
C ARG A 218 15.53 -2.09 7.18
N PHE A 219 15.56 -0.77 7.26
CA PHE A 219 14.77 0.13 6.42
C PHE A 219 15.69 1.13 5.73
N SER A 220 15.32 1.56 4.53
CA SER A 220 15.97 2.65 3.82
C SER A 220 14.95 3.49 3.06
N SER A 221 15.23 4.78 2.95
CA SER A 221 14.43 5.77 2.22
C SER A 221 15.32 6.49 1.21
N CYS A 222 14.76 6.78 0.04
CA CYS A 222 15.40 7.55 -1.03
C CYS A 222 14.35 8.49 -1.63
N ILE A 223 14.54 9.80 -1.45
CA ILE A 223 13.77 10.83 -2.14
C ILE A 223 14.53 11.30 -3.37
N ILE A 224 13.82 11.68 -4.44
CA ILE A 224 14.39 12.19 -5.70
C ILE A 224 13.94 13.64 -5.85
N PRO A 225 14.75 14.63 -5.36
CA PRO A 225 14.32 16.02 -5.29
C PRO A 225 13.98 16.64 -6.64
N ASP A 226 14.69 16.26 -7.69
CA ASP A 226 14.48 16.80 -9.05
C ASP A 226 13.13 16.39 -9.67
N ALA A 227 12.45 15.42 -9.07
CA ALA A 227 11.15 14.93 -9.51
C ALA A 227 10.08 15.01 -8.40
N ILE A 228 10.26 15.89 -7.41
CA ILE A 228 9.41 15.98 -6.21
C ILE A 228 7.93 16.20 -6.57
N ASP A 229 7.65 16.96 -7.61
CA ASP A 229 6.31 17.35 -8.05
C ASP A 229 5.65 16.37 -9.04
N ALA A 230 6.35 15.29 -9.41
CA ALA A 230 5.86 14.35 -10.42
C ALA A 230 4.57 13.61 -9.99
N MET A 231 4.33 13.51 -8.68
CA MET A 231 3.10 12.95 -8.09
C MET A 231 2.65 13.85 -6.95
N ARG A 232 1.48 14.50 -7.08
CA ARG A 232 0.96 15.40 -6.05
C ARG A 232 -0.55 15.58 -6.13
N TYR A 233 -1.17 16.05 -5.05
CA TYR A 233 -2.51 16.62 -5.05
C TYR A 233 -2.42 18.13 -5.26
N ASP A 234 -3.21 18.63 -6.22
CA ASP A 234 -3.46 20.04 -6.42
C ASP A 234 -4.92 20.33 -6.01
N TRP A 235 -5.18 21.51 -5.45
CA TRP A 235 -6.53 22.01 -5.33
C TRP A 235 -7.02 22.47 -6.69
N ASP A 236 -8.20 22.01 -7.09
CA ASP A 236 -8.86 22.36 -8.35
C ASP A 236 -9.97 23.36 -8.02
N ASP A 237 -9.70 24.63 -8.29
CA ASP A 237 -10.65 25.74 -8.02
C ASP A 237 -11.91 25.64 -8.89
N ASP A 238 -11.81 25.12 -10.11
CA ASP A 238 -12.94 24.99 -11.03
C ASP A 238 -13.95 23.93 -10.55
N HIS A 239 -13.48 22.91 -9.88
CA HIS A 239 -14.31 21.80 -9.39
C HIS A 239 -14.48 21.78 -7.87
N GLY A 240 -13.79 22.66 -7.13
CA GLY A 240 -13.85 22.75 -5.67
C GLY A 240 -13.44 21.47 -4.95
N LYS A 241 -12.41 20.78 -5.44
CA LYS A 241 -11.92 19.51 -4.88
C LYS A 241 -10.44 19.28 -5.15
N PHE A 242 -9.85 18.33 -4.43
CA PHE A 242 -8.50 17.87 -4.72
C PHE A 242 -8.46 17.05 -6.01
N SER A 243 -7.43 17.29 -6.81
CA SER A 243 -7.14 16.58 -8.05
C SER A 243 -5.73 16.00 -8.01
N PHE A 244 -5.60 14.71 -8.32
CA PHE A 244 -4.30 14.05 -8.34
C PHE A 244 -3.58 14.24 -9.66
N ARG A 245 -2.33 14.69 -9.58
CA ARG A 245 -1.44 14.79 -10.73
C ARG A 245 -0.43 13.65 -10.71
N LEU A 246 -0.34 12.96 -11.84
CA LEU A 246 0.61 11.88 -12.08
C LEU A 246 1.33 12.17 -13.39
N ASP A 247 2.63 12.43 -13.31
CA ASP A 247 3.48 12.63 -14.49
C ASP A 247 3.74 11.29 -15.19
N GLN A 248 3.76 11.33 -16.52
CA GLN A 248 4.00 10.14 -17.33
C GLN A 248 5.44 9.60 -17.23
N ASP A 249 6.38 10.39 -16.71
CA ASP A 249 7.78 10.03 -16.53
C ASP A 249 8.07 9.33 -15.19
N VAL A 250 7.10 9.30 -14.27
CA VAL A 250 7.23 8.62 -12.97
C VAL A 250 7.80 7.20 -13.07
N PRO A 251 7.38 6.32 -14.01
CA PRO A 251 7.94 4.99 -14.11
C PRO A 251 9.46 4.98 -14.38
N TYR A 252 9.95 5.92 -15.19
CA TYR A 252 11.37 6.02 -15.53
C TYR A 252 12.18 6.59 -14.37
N VAL A 253 11.66 7.62 -13.70
CA VAL A 253 12.27 8.23 -12.51
C VAL A 253 12.47 7.18 -11.41
N VAL A 254 11.40 6.46 -11.06
CA VAL A 254 11.44 5.41 -10.03
C VAL A 254 12.38 4.26 -10.45
N GLY A 255 12.27 3.80 -11.69
CA GLY A 255 13.11 2.70 -12.18
C GLY A 255 14.60 3.04 -12.12
N ALA A 256 14.99 4.22 -12.61
CA ALA A 256 16.39 4.66 -12.63
C ALA A 256 17.02 4.75 -11.24
N HIS A 257 16.23 4.99 -10.19
CA HIS A 257 16.73 5.12 -8.81
C HIS A 257 16.55 3.84 -7.96
N ALA A 258 15.93 2.80 -8.51
CA ALA A 258 15.67 1.56 -7.77
C ALA A 258 16.97 0.86 -7.32
N GLU A 259 18.00 0.85 -8.17
CA GLU A 259 19.31 0.25 -7.84
C GLU A 259 20.04 1.05 -6.74
N LEU A 260 20.01 2.39 -6.82
CA LEU A 260 20.56 3.27 -5.79
C LEU A 260 19.91 3.01 -4.42
N ALA A 261 18.58 2.92 -4.40
CA ALA A 261 17.82 2.66 -3.18
C ALA A 261 18.13 1.28 -2.59
N LEU A 262 18.25 0.24 -3.46
CA LEU A 262 18.65 -1.10 -3.03
C LEU A 262 20.10 -1.11 -2.50
N GLY A 263 21.03 -0.45 -3.18
CA GLY A 263 22.40 -0.31 -2.72
C GLY A 263 22.48 0.28 -1.33
N LYS A 264 21.67 1.31 -1.05
CA LYS A 264 21.59 1.91 0.30
C LYS A 264 21.01 0.96 1.35
N LEU A 265 20.00 0.15 0.98
CA LEU A 265 19.43 -0.87 1.86
C LEU A 265 20.46 -1.92 2.25
N LEU A 266 21.28 -2.37 1.31
CA LEU A 266 22.27 -3.44 1.50
C LEU A 266 23.64 -2.93 1.97
N ASP A 267 23.88 -1.62 1.97
CA ASP A 267 25.14 -1.00 2.38
C ASP A 267 25.57 -1.46 3.79
N GLY A 268 26.85 -1.87 3.94
CA GLY A 268 27.39 -2.38 5.21
C GLY A 268 26.82 -3.76 5.62
N THR A 269 26.13 -4.46 4.72
CA THR A 269 25.83 -5.89 4.84
C THR A 269 26.76 -6.70 3.94
N ASP A 270 26.82 -8.02 4.14
CA ASP A 270 27.52 -8.93 3.21
C ASP A 270 26.56 -9.48 2.14
N LEU A 271 25.39 -8.85 1.95
CA LEU A 271 24.36 -9.29 1.02
C LEU A 271 24.49 -8.57 -0.33
N HIS A 272 24.26 -9.32 -1.37
CA HIS A 272 24.13 -8.85 -2.75
C HIS A 272 22.67 -9.01 -3.21
N ARG A 273 22.30 -8.36 -4.31
CA ARG A 273 20.99 -8.53 -4.93
C ARG A 273 20.64 -10.00 -5.19
N SER A 274 21.62 -10.82 -5.57
CA SER A 274 21.46 -12.26 -5.82
C SER A 274 21.05 -13.08 -4.59
N ASP A 275 21.25 -12.55 -3.38
CA ASP A 275 20.90 -13.20 -2.13
C ASP A 275 19.44 -12.93 -1.73
N ILE A 276 18.74 -12.08 -2.49
CA ILE A 276 17.34 -11.73 -2.27
C ILE A 276 16.46 -12.70 -3.07
N SER A 277 15.77 -13.59 -2.35
CA SER A 277 14.88 -14.60 -2.93
C SER A 277 13.48 -14.08 -3.20
N HIS A 278 12.99 -13.08 -2.43
CA HIS A 278 11.63 -12.61 -2.48
C HIS A 278 11.54 -11.09 -2.68
N TRP A 279 10.72 -10.68 -3.66
CA TRP A 279 10.53 -9.29 -4.01
C TRP A 279 9.04 -8.93 -3.85
N ILE A 280 8.72 -8.15 -2.83
CA ILE A 280 7.37 -7.68 -2.51
C ILE A 280 7.29 -6.19 -2.86
N ILE A 281 6.87 -5.90 -4.07
CA ILE A 281 6.90 -4.55 -4.63
C ILE A 281 5.49 -3.97 -4.68
N HIS A 282 5.35 -2.67 -4.50
CA HIS A 282 4.12 -1.93 -4.68
C HIS A 282 3.58 -2.06 -6.12
N SER A 283 2.29 -2.33 -6.28
CA SER A 283 1.61 -2.47 -7.58
C SER A 283 1.23 -1.11 -8.20
N GLY A 284 2.23 -0.23 -8.37
CA GLY A 284 2.02 1.16 -8.82
C GLY A 284 1.49 1.33 -10.25
N GLY A 285 1.52 0.28 -11.06
CA GLY A 285 1.09 0.23 -12.45
C GLY A 285 2.07 -0.56 -13.31
N LYS A 286 1.60 -1.05 -14.47
CA LYS A 286 2.41 -1.93 -15.34
C LYS A 286 3.78 -1.34 -15.70
N LYS A 287 3.82 -0.07 -16.12
CA LYS A 287 5.07 0.59 -16.52
C LYS A 287 6.05 0.74 -15.34
N VAL A 288 5.55 1.03 -14.14
CA VAL A 288 6.36 1.13 -12.91
C VAL A 288 6.98 -0.23 -12.58
N ILE A 289 6.17 -1.29 -12.57
CA ILE A 289 6.64 -2.66 -12.31
C ILE A 289 7.69 -3.07 -13.34
N ASP A 290 7.43 -2.85 -14.63
CA ASP A 290 8.35 -3.20 -15.72
C ASP A 290 9.67 -2.43 -15.62
N SER A 291 9.63 -1.13 -15.25
CA SER A 291 10.82 -0.29 -15.10
C SER A 291 11.68 -0.73 -13.90
N VAL A 292 11.07 -0.94 -12.73
CA VAL A 292 11.77 -1.46 -11.54
C VAL A 292 12.36 -2.84 -11.85
N ARG A 293 11.57 -3.73 -12.45
CA ARG A 293 12.03 -5.08 -12.84
C ARG A 293 13.25 -5.02 -13.74
N ALA A 294 13.23 -4.16 -14.77
CA ALA A 294 14.33 -4.04 -15.72
C ALA A 294 15.61 -3.49 -15.07
N ASN A 295 15.49 -2.42 -14.27
CA ASN A 295 16.63 -1.77 -13.63
C ASN A 295 17.27 -2.63 -12.53
N LEU A 296 16.46 -3.39 -11.78
CA LEU A 296 16.98 -4.34 -10.79
C LEU A 296 17.36 -5.70 -11.40
N GLY A 297 17.17 -5.92 -12.71
CA GLY A 297 17.46 -7.19 -13.39
C GLY A 297 16.65 -8.37 -12.84
N LEU A 298 15.38 -8.11 -12.44
CA LEU A 298 14.50 -9.14 -11.92
C LEU A 298 13.80 -9.90 -13.05
N SER A 299 13.48 -11.17 -12.79
CA SER A 299 12.68 -11.99 -13.70
C SER A 299 11.18 -11.63 -13.57
N ARG A 300 10.36 -12.17 -14.48
CA ARG A 300 8.90 -12.09 -14.35
C ARG A 300 8.39 -12.88 -13.13
N HIS A 301 9.09 -13.92 -12.75
CA HIS A 301 8.77 -14.71 -11.57
C HIS A 301 8.92 -13.89 -10.29
N ASP A 302 9.98 -13.09 -10.17
CA ASP A 302 10.24 -12.27 -8.98
C ASP A 302 9.13 -11.25 -8.69
N VAL A 303 8.50 -10.70 -9.74
CA VAL A 303 7.43 -9.72 -9.64
C VAL A 303 6.01 -10.30 -9.79
N ARG A 304 5.85 -11.65 -9.76
CA ARG A 304 4.57 -12.31 -10.02
C ARG A 304 3.46 -11.92 -9.05
N HIS A 305 3.79 -11.76 -7.76
CA HIS A 305 2.81 -11.36 -6.74
C HIS A 305 2.33 -9.93 -6.97
N THR A 306 3.26 -9.00 -7.22
CA THR A 306 2.97 -7.61 -7.55
C THR A 306 2.10 -7.49 -8.81
N THR A 307 2.47 -8.21 -9.86
CA THR A 307 1.70 -8.25 -11.12
C THR A 307 0.31 -8.85 -10.91
N GLY A 308 0.20 -9.89 -10.07
CA GLY A 308 -1.08 -10.50 -9.72
C GLY A 308 -1.99 -9.53 -8.96
N VAL A 309 -1.45 -8.79 -7.99
CA VAL A 309 -2.21 -7.75 -7.26
C VAL A 309 -2.69 -6.65 -8.21
N LEU A 310 -1.81 -6.14 -9.08
CA LEU A 310 -2.20 -5.13 -10.06
C LEU A 310 -3.34 -5.64 -10.95
N ARG A 311 -3.24 -6.86 -11.45
CA ARG A 311 -4.26 -7.45 -12.33
C ARG A 311 -5.61 -7.59 -11.65
N GLU A 312 -5.65 -8.02 -10.39
CA GLU A 312 -6.88 -8.42 -9.70
C GLU A 312 -7.50 -7.29 -8.87
N HIS A 313 -6.71 -6.28 -8.49
CA HIS A 313 -7.15 -5.22 -7.59
C HIS A 313 -6.77 -3.81 -8.06
N GLY A 314 -5.90 -3.67 -9.06
CA GLY A 314 -5.31 -2.40 -9.44
C GLY A 314 -4.26 -1.91 -8.44
N ASN A 315 -4.04 -0.60 -8.43
CA ASN A 315 -3.16 0.07 -7.47
C ASN A 315 -3.94 0.38 -6.19
N LEU A 316 -3.63 -0.30 -5.11
CA LEU A 316 -4.24 -0.12 -3.78
C LEU A 316 -3.45 0.87 -2.92
N SER A 317 -2.75 1.81 -3.53
CA SER A 317 -1.96 2.83 -2.86
C SER A 317 -1.01 2.25 -1.79
N SER A 318 -1.01 2.78 -0.57
CA SER A 318 -0.07 2.43 0.50
C SER A 318 -0.13 0.97 0.95
N GLY A 319 -1.26 0.29 0.76
CA GLY A 319 -1.48 -1.09 1.19
C GLY A 319 -1.06 -2.17 0.20
N SER A 320 -0.82 -1.82 -1.07
CA SER A 320 -0.69 -2.81 -2.15
C SER A 320 0.45 -3.82 -1.97
N PHE A 321 1.58 -3.43 -1.35
CA PHE A 321 2.68 -4.35 -1.06
C PHE A 321 2.30 -5.45 -0.06
N LEU A 322 1.38 -5.18 0.88
CA LEU A 322 0.87 -6.17 1.82
C LEU A 322 -0.04 -7.20 1.14
N PHE A 323 -0.79 -6.81 0.11
CA PHE A 323 -1.50 -7.77 -0.75
C PHE A 323 -0.52 -8.67 -1.50
N SER A 324 0.59 -8.11 -2.01
CA SER A 324 1.66 -8.90 -2.64
C SER A 324 2.32 -9.85 -1.64
N TYR A 325 2.54 -9.40 -0.39
CA TYR A 325 3.07 -10.23 0.68
C TYR A 325 2.11 -11.36 1.07
N GLN A 326 0.80 -11.09 1.16
CA GLN A 326 -0.20 -12.12 1.44
C GLN A 326 -0.21 -13.22 0.37
N ARG A 327 -0.01 -12.85 -0.92
CA ARG A 327 0.12 -13.84 -2.01
C ARG A 327 1.37 -14.70 -1.86
N LEU A 328 2.49 -14.13 -1.43
CA LEU A 328 3.70 -14.90 -1.12
C LEU A 328 3.45 -15.90 0.02
N LEU A 329 2.75 -15.48 1.08
CA LEU A 329 2.39 -16.38 2.19
C LEU A 329 1.49 -17.54 1.71
N ALA A 330 0.52 -17.25 0.83
CA ALA A 330 -0.36 -18.27 0.28
C ALA A 330 0.37 -19.31 -0.60
N GLU A 331 1.47 -18.93 -1.25
CA GLU A 331 2.33 -19.89 -1.98
C GLU A 331 3.17 -20.77 -1.05
N GLN A 332 3.37 -20.38 0.21
CA GLN A 332 4.23 -21.10 1.17
C GLN A 332 5.65 -21.36 0.63
N SER A 333 6.15 -20.47 -0.25
CA SER A 333 7.42 -20.65 -0.95
C SER A 333 8.64 -20.10 -0.19
N ALA A 334 8.42 -19.27 0.86
CA ALA A 334 9.50 -18.72 1.65
C ALA A 334 9.96 -19.70 2.74
N VAL A 335 11.27 -19.93 2.80
CA VAL A 335 11.88 -20.88 3.75
C VAL A 335 12.85 -20.18 4.71
N PRO A 336 13.10 -20.76 5.91
CA PRO A 336 14.03 -20.18 6.87
C PRO A 336 15.43 -19.95 6.28
N GLY A 337 15.97 -18.76 6.51
CA GLY A 337 17.28 -18.34 6.02
C GLY A 337 17.26 -17.50 4.75
N GLU A 338 16.14 -17.43 4.03
CA GLU A 338 15.97 -16.59 2.86
C GLU A 338 15.77 -15.12 3.22
N PHE A 339 16.13 -14.25 2.28
CA PHE A 339 15.94 -12.81 2.38
C PHE A 339 14.89 -12.32 1.39
N GLY A 340 14.17 -11.29 1.81
CA GLY A 340 13.24 -10.57 0.95
C GLY A 340 13.40 -9.06 1.04
N VAL A 341 12.94 -8.38 0.02
CA VAL A 341 12.84 -6.91 -0.02
C VAL A 341 11.39 -6.52 -0.21
N LEU A 342 10.88 -5.72 0.74
CA LEU A 342 9.66 -4.96 0.56
C LEU A 342 10.03 -3.63 -0.07
N MET A 343 9.32 -3.19 -1.12
CA MET A 343 9.61 -1.95 -1.84
C MET A 343 8.33 -1.21 -2.17
N THR A 344 8.26 0.05 -1.77
CA THR A 344 7.17 0.96 -2.14
C THR A 344 7.72 2.25 -2.74
N MET A 345 6.90 2.93 -3.54
CA MET A 345 7.24 4.21 -4.15
C MET A 345 6.00 5.09 -4.20
N GLY A 346 6.19 6.40 -4.16
CA GLY A 346 5.07 7.35 -4.11
C GLY A 346 5.44 8.81 -4.26
N PRO A 347 4.51 9.72 -3.93
CA PRO A 347 4.67 11.17 -3.97
C PRO A 347 5.97 11.66 -3.33
N GLY A 348 6.47 12.79 -3.83
CA GLY A 348 7.83 13.24 -3.55
C GLY A 348 8.88 12.44 -4.32
N SER A 349 8.44 11.58 -5.29
CA SER A 349 9.31 10.63 -6.00
C SER A 349 10.19 9.85 -5.03
N THR A 350 9.54 9.29 -4.00
CA THR A 350 10.21 8.58 -2.90
C THR A 350 10.18 7.07 -3.13
N ILE A 351 11.27 6.40 -2.79
CA ILE A 351 11.38 4.94 -2.76
C ILE A 351 11.71 4.52 -1.33
N GLU A 352 10.84 3.69 -0.75
CA GLU A 352 11.05 3.09 0.56
C GLU A 352 11.32 1.60 0.42
N MET A 353 12.26 1.09 1.17
CA MET A 353 12.61 -0.33 1.17
C MET A 353 12.77 -0.88 2.58
N ALA A 354 12.43 -2.15 2.76
CA ALA A 354 12.74 -2.91 3.97
C ALA A 354 13.35 -4.26 3.61
N LEU A 355 14.41 -4.64 4.33
CA LEU A 355 15.04 -5.95 4.27
C LEU A 355 14.41 -6.85 5.32
N VAL A 356 13.94 -8.01 4.90
CA VAL A 356 13.36 -9.03 5.77
C VAL A 356 14.11 -10.36 5.64
N ALA A 357 14.02 -11.19 6.69
CA ALA A 357 14.57 -12.55 6.67
C ALA A 357 13.62 -13.54 7.34
N TRP A 358 13.39 -14.66 6.70
CA TRP A 358 12.62 -15.79 7.23
C TRP A 358 13.41 -16.70 8.15
#